data_a9c1a0c63e90f509c78ca31d22378fac
#
_entry.id   a9c1a0c63e90f509c78ca31d22378fac
#
_cell.length_a   1.000
_cell.length_b   1.000
_cell.length_c   1.000
_cell.angle_alpha   90.00
_cell.angle_beta   90.00
_cell.angle_gamma   90.00
#
_symmetry.space_group_name_H-M   'P 1'
#
loop_
_entity.id
_entity.type
_entity.pdbx_description
1 polymer ?
#
loop_
_entity_poly.entity_id
_entity_poly.type
_entity_poly.pdbx_seq_one_letter_code
_entity_poly.pdbx_strand_id
1 'polypeptide(L)'
;MSGLIGKKIGMTSVYSAEGKNIPCTVIEAGPCVVTQIKTVEKDSYEAVQIAYDDKSEKHTSNSLLGHFKKAGTTPKRKMAEFKGMPELNLGDVVTVDMFSEEDWVDVTGISKGKGFQGVVKRHGFAGVGGQTHGQHNRQRKPGSLGASSYPSRVFKGKRLPGQTGGEQVKVLNLKVLKVIPENNLILVKGSIPGAKGSYLTIEK
;
A
#
# COMPACT_ATOMS: atom_id res chain seq x y z
N MET A 1 -8.18 10.43 9.79
CA MET A 1 -7.08 9.47 9.97
C MET A 1 -5.78 10.20 9.68
N SER A 2 -4.95 10.34 10.69
CA SER A 2 -3.59 10.88 10.53
C SER A 2 -2.67 9.83 9.94
N GLY A 3 -1.65 10.21 9.20
CA GLY A 3 -0.78 9.22 8.58
C GLY A 3 0.51 9.77 8.00
N LEU A 4 1.39 8.87 7.57
CA LEU A 4 2.67 9.16 6.93
C LEU A 4 2.86 8.35 5.65
N ILE A 5 3.75 8.84 4.80
CA ILE A 5 4.27 8.08 3.68
C ILE A 5 5.59 7.43 4.11
N GLY A 6 5.75 6.16 3.80
CA GLY A 6 6.97 5.43 4.08
C GLY A 6 7.43 4.54 2.93
N LYS A 7 8.57 3.90 3.12
CA LYS A 7 9.21 2.99 2.17
C LYS A 7 9.52 1.66 2.86
N LYS A 8 9.12 0.57 2.24
CA LYS A 8 9.39 -0.77 2.76
C LYS A 8 10.88 -1.10 2.65
N ILE A 9 11.55 -1.30 3.78
CA ILE A 9 12.95 -1.72 3.78
C ILE A 9 13.05 -3.25 3.68
N GLY A 10 12.31 -3.97 4.53
CA GLY A 10 12.37 -5.42 4.54
C GLY A 10 11.55 -6.03 5.68
N MET A 11 11.78 -7.32 5.90
CA MET A 11 11.19 -8.03 7.04
C MET A 11 12.31 -8.56 7.93
N THR A 12 12.04 -8.56 9.21
CA THR A 12 12.87 -9.11 10.27
C THR A 12 11.99 -9.76 11.34
N SER A 13 12.58 -10.19 12.42
CA SER A 13 11.85 -10.67 13.59
C SER A 13 12.38 -10.02 14.85
N VAL A 14 11.49 -9.84 15.82
CA VAL A 14 11.80 -9.32 17.15
C VAL A 14 11.29 -10.32 18.18
N TYR A 15 12.04 -10.54 19.24
CA TYR A 15 11.60 -11.39 20.33
C TYR A 15 10.83 -10.57 21.37
N SER A 16 9.70 -11.09 21.82
CA SER A 16 8.97 -10.53 22.95
C SER A 16 9.70 -10.80 24.26
N ALA A 17 9.29 -10.11 25.33
CA ALA A 17 9.78 -10.36 26.69
C ALA A 17 9.58 -11.83 27.14
N GLU A 18 8.57 -12.49 26.57
CA GLU A 18 8.26 -13.92 26.82
C GLU A 18 9.08 -14.88 25.94
N GLY A 19 10.03 -14.40 25.15
CA GLY A 19 10.83 -15.20 24.22
C GLY A 19 10.12 -15.63 22.93
N LYS A 20 8.91 -15.13 22.65
CA LYS A 20 8.18 -15.42 21.40
C LYS A 20 8.79 -14.66 20.23
N ASN A 21 9.07 -15.35 19.13
CA ASN A 21 9.51 -14.73 17.88
C ASN A 21 8.32 -14.07 17.16
N ILE A 22 8.39 -12.74 16.96
CA ILE A 22 7.36 -11.96 16.30
C ILE A 22 7.90 -11.48 14.95
N PRO A 23 7.38 -11.99 13.81
CA PRO A 23 7.76 -11.48 12.50
C PRO A 23 7.26 -10.05 12.32
N CYS A 24 8.11 -9.17 11.82
CA CYS A 24 7.78 -7.78 11.60
C CYS A 24 8.36 -7.24 10.29
N THR A 25 7.77 -6.17 9.81
CA THR A 25 8.28 -5.41 8.66
C THR A 25 8.84 -4.08 9.14
N VAL A 26 10.01 -3.75 8.62
CA VAL A 26 10.68 -2.46 8.83
C VAL A 26 10.28 -1.51 7.71
N ILE A 27 9.76 -0.36 8.11
CA ILE A 27 9.34 0.73 7.23
C ILE A 27 10.15 1.97 7.61
N GLU A 28 10.75 2.62 6.63
CA GLU A 28 11.30 3.96 6.74
C GLU A 28 10.15 4.93 6.49
N ALA A 29 9.71 5.66 7.50
CA ALA A 29 8.53 6.51 7.46
C ALA A 29 8.90 7.97 7.75
N GLY A 30 8.85 8.81 6.74
CA GLY A 30 9.25 10.23 6.82
C GLY A 30 10.78 10.44 6.77
N PRO A 31 11.25 11.70 6.94
CA PRO A 31 10.44 12.89 7.16
C PRO A 31 9.56 13.24 5.95
N CYS A 32 8.30 13.58 6.20
CA CYS A 32 7.36 14.03 5.18
C CYS A 32 7.13 15.53 5.31
N VAL A 33 7.03 16.25 4.19
CA VAL A 33 6.81 17.70 4.18
C VAL A 33 5.39 18.01 3.72
N VAL A 34 4.71 18.93 4.41
CA VAL A 34 3.38 19.41 4.03
C VAL A 34 3.49 20.28 2.78
N THR A 35 2.86 19.85 1.70
CA THR A 35 2.91 20.53 0.40
C THR A 35 1.65 21.32 0.06
N GLN A 36 0.52 20.96 0.65
CA GLN A 36 -0.74 21.67 0.47
C GLN A 36 -1.69 21.38 1.63
N ILE A 37 -2.44 22.38 2.02
CA ILE A 37 -3.56 22.25 2.95
C ILE A 37 -4.83 22.51 2.14
N LYS A 38 -5.75 21.55 2.14
CA LYS A 38 -7.04 21.63 1.47
C LYS A 38 -8.11 22.05 2.46
N THR A 39 -8.93 23.00 2.06
CA THR A 39 -10.02 23.57 2.85
C THR A 39 -11.35 23.36 2.15
N VAL A 40 -12.45 23.28 2.92
CA VAL A 40 -13.81 23.10 2.37
C VAL A 40 -14.16 24.19 1.36
N GLU A 41 -13.72 25.43 1.62
CA GLU A 41 -14.05 26.58 0.76
C GLU A 41 -13.46 26.48 -0.66
N LYS A 42 -12.26 25.94 -0.80
CA LYS A 42 -11.53 25.88 -2.08
C LYS A 42 -11.61 24.51 -2.74
N ASP A 43 -11.54 23.43 -1.97
CA ASP A 43 -11.39 22.06 -2.45
C ASP A 43 -12.63 21.20 -2.17
N SER A 44 -13.63 21.73 -1.46
CA SER A 44 -14.86 21.03 -1.03
C SER A 44 -14.63 19.93 0.02
N TYR A 45 -13.44 19.78 0.52
CA TYR A 45 -13.09 18.84 1.60
C TYR A 45 -11.82 19.30 2.33
N GLU A 46 -11.65 18.81 3.55
CA GLU A 46 -10.45 19.06 4.36
C GLU A 46 -9.47 17.91 4.25
N ALA A 47 -8.21 18.22 3.91
CA ALA A 47 -7.12 17.27 3.90
C ALA A 47 -5.77 18.00 3.93
N VAL A 48 -4.75 17.29 4.40
CA VAL A 48 -3.36 17.74 4.34
C VAL A 48 -2.63 16.84 3.34
N GLN A 49 -2.03 17.45 2.33
CA GLN A 49 -1.17 16.75 1.39
C GLN A 49 0.27 16.79 1.90
N ILE A 50 0.87 15.63 2.06
CA ILE A 50 2.27 15.47 2.44
C ILE A 50 3.07 14.81 1.31
N ALA A 51 4.36 15.09 1.27
CA ALA A 51 5.27 14.57 0.26
C ALA A 51 6.53 13.94 0.88
N TYR A 52 7.02 12.89 0.25
CA TYR A 52 8.13 12.06 0.74
C TYR A 52 9.11 11.69 -0.39
N ASP A 53 10.37 11.48 -0.01
CA ASP A 53 11.50 11.05 -0.85
C ASP A 53 11.90 12.07 -1.91
N ASP A 54 13.14 12.53 -1.86
CA ASP A 54 13.65 13.57 -2.75
C ASP A 54 13.74 13.12 -4.21
N LYS A 55 13.44 14.04 -5.10
CA LYS A 55 13.51 13.84 -6.52
C LYS A 55 14.35 14.95 -7.18
N SER A 56 15.20 14.59 -8.12
CA SER A 56 15.97 15.56 -8.88
C SER A 56 15.04 16.49 -9.68
N GLU A 57 15.36 17.78 -9.70
CA GLU A 57 14.63 18.80 -10.47
C GLU A 57 14.58 18.47 -11.96
N LYS A 58 15.66 17.90 -12.52
CA LYS A 58 15.75 17.48 -13.93
C LYS A 58 14.66 16.49 -14.36
N HIS A 59 14.13 15.72 -13.42
CA HIS A 59 13.09 14.71 -13.66
C HIS A 59 11.71 15.17 -13.21
N THR A 60 11.55 16.45 -12.85
CA THR A 60 10.29 17.01 -12.33
C THR A 60 9.72 18.00 -13.34
N SER A 61 8.41 17.92 -13.62
CA SER A 61 7.73 18.85 -14.49
C SER A 61 7.67 20.27 -13.89
N ASN A 62 7.60 21.31 -14.70
CA ASN A 62 7.57 22.70 -14.27
C ASN A 62 6.37 22.99 -13.34
N SER A 63 5.21 22.37 -13.58
CA SER A 63 4.03 22.48 -12.71
C SER A 63 4.28 21.94 -11.31
N LEU A 64 4.93 20.79 -11.18
CA LEU A 64 5.32 20.22 -9.88
C LEU A 64 6.42 21.04 -9.20
N LEU A 65 7.37 21.57 -9.96
CA LEU A 65 8.39 22.47 -9.41
C LEU A 65 7.75 23.71 -8.78
N GLY A 66 6.76 24.33 -9.47
CA GLY A 66 5.99 25.44 -8.91
C GLY A 66 5.23 25.07 -7.64
N HIS A 67 4.65 23.87 -7.61
CA HIS A 67 3.93 23.34 -6.43
C HIS A 67 4.86 23.20 -5.21
N PHE A 68 6.02 22.58 -5.38
CA PHE A 68 7.00 22.39 -4.30
C PHE A 68 7.67 23.71 -3.87
N LYS A 69 7.94 24.62 -4.81
CA LYS A 69 8.44 25.98 -4.48
C LYS A 69 7.48 26.76 -3.60
N LYS A 70 6.16 26.64 -3.85
CA LYS A 70 5.14 27.27 -2.99
C LYS A 70 5.18 26.73 -1.56
N ALA A 71 5.49 25.45 -1.39
CA ALA A 71 5.65 24.81 -0.09
C ALA A 71 7.05 25.02 0.55
N GLY A 72 7.97 25.71 -0.14
CA GLY A 72 9.32 25.94 0.37
C GLY A 72 10.20 24.68 0.43
N THR A 73 9.89 23.64 -0.36
CA THR A 73 10.60 22.36 -0.31
C THR A 73 11.16 21.94 -1.66
N THR A 74 12.12 21.01 -1.62
CA THR A 74 12.64 20.32 -2.80
C THR A 74 11.57 19.40 -3.42
N PRO A 75 11.65 19.11 -4.73
CA PRO A 75 10.74 18.16 -5.35
C PRO A 75 10.77 16.79 -4.67
N LYS A 76 9.61 16.20 -4.46
CA LYS A 76 9.45 14.89 -3.84
C LYS A 76 8.86 13.86 -4.82
N ARG A 77 9.10 12.58 -4.57
CA ARG A 77 8.67 11.48 -5.46
C ARG A 77 7.24 11.05 -5.21
N LYS A 78 6.81 11.00 -3.97
CA LYS A 78 5.49 10.50 -3.58
C LYS A 78 4.73 11.56 -2.81
N MET A 79 3.49 11.78 -3.19
CA MET A 79 2.54 12.63 -2.47
C MET A 79 1.31 11.81 -2.11
N ALA A 80 0.73 12.09 -0.97
CA ALA A 80 -0.55 11.52 -0.54
C ALA A 80 -1.30 12.53 0.34
N GLU A 81 -2.61 12.37 0.38
CA GLU A 81 -3.50 13.21 1.17
C GLU A 81 -4.04 12.43 2.35
N PHE A 82 -4.07 13.09 3.50
CA PHE A 82 -4.59 12.53 4.74
C PHE A 82 -5.67 13.45 5.30
N LYS A 83 -6.77 12.85 5.76
CA LYS A 83 -7.84 13.53 6.49
C LYS A 83 -7.59 13.44 7.98
N GLY A 84 -8.00 14.48 8.74
CA GLY A 84 -7.90 14.45 10.20
C GLY A 84 -6.47 14.52 10.73
N MET A 85 -5.56 15.12 9.98
CA MET A 85 -4.25 15.52 10.48
C MET A 85 -4.41 16.68 11.49
N PRO A 86 -3.52 16.79 12.48
CA PRO A 86 -3.48 17.98 13.36
C PRO A 86 -3.29 19.26 12.54
N GLU A 87 -3.52 20.41 13.14
CA GLU A 87 -3.27 21.70 12.52
C GLU A 87 -1.79 21.82 12.15
N LEU A 88 -1.52 21.76 10.85
CA LEU A 88 -0.19 21.84 10.27
C LEU A 88 -0.13 23.04 9.33
N ASN A 89 1.03 23.67 9.23
CA ASN A 89 1.29 24.73 8.29
C ASN A 89 1.97 24.21 7.03
N LEU A 90 1.89 24.99 5.96
CA LEU A 90 2.59 24.70 4.72
C LEU A 90 4.11 24.69 4.97
N GLY A 91 4.78 23.61 4.55
CA GLY A 91 6.22 23.44 4.76
C GLY A 91 6.59 22.73 6.06
N ASP A 92 5.65 22.46 6.96
CA ASP A 92 5.94 21.71 8.18
C ASP A 92 6.42 20.29 7.87
N VAL A 93 7.29 19.78 8.74
CA VAL A 93 7.85 18.44 8.62
C VAL A 93 7.16 17.50 9.60
N VAL A 94 6.61 16.42 9.08
CA VAL A 94 5.96 15.38 9.88
C VAL A 94 6.88 14.17 9.95
N THR A 95 7.19 13.72 11.17
CA THR A 95 8.11 12.63 11.47
C THR A 95 7.39 11.42 12.06
N VAL A 96 8.14 10.36 12.34
CA VAL A 96 7.65 9.09 12.90
C VAL A 96 7.07 9.27 14.30
N ASP A 97 7.39 10.36 15.00
CA ASP A 97 7.01 10.62 16.40
C ASP A 97 5.49 10.70 16.62
N MET A 98 4.71 10.83 15.53
CA MET A 98 3.26 10.76 15.59
C MET A 98 2.73 9.37 15.95
N PHE A 99 3.54 8.32 15.82
CA PHE A 99 3.20 6.94 16.18
C PHE A 99 3.84 6.56 17.50
N SER A 100 3.07 5.86 18.32
CA SER A 100 3.55 5.28 19.57
C SER A 100 3.67 3.77 19.46
N GLU A 101 4.48 3.16 20.32
CA GLU A 101 4.50 1.71 20.47
C GLU A 101 3.12 1.22 20.90
N GLU A 102 2.73 0.06 20.40
CA GLU A 102 1.43 -0.58 20.59
C GLU A 102 0.24 0.04 19.83
N ASP A 103 0.43 1.14 19.11
CA ASP A 103 -0.59 1.68 18.22
C ASP A 103 -1.03 0.68 17.15
N TRP A 104 -2.26 0.81 16.71
CA TRP A 104 -2.80 0.08 15.57
C TRP A 104 -2.78 0.96 14.34
N VAL A 105 -2.21 0.45 13.26
CA VAL A 105 -2.06 1.18 12.00
C VAL A 105 -2.55 0.35 10.82
N ASP A 106 -3.06 1.07 9.83
CA ASP A 106 -3.43 0.53 8.53
C ASP A 106 -2.33 0.85 7.53
N VAL A 107 -1.90 -0.14 6.77
CA VAL A 107 -0.84 0.05 5.77
C VAL A 107 -1.36 -0.23 4.38
N THR A 108 -1.36 0.81 3.54
CA THR A 108 -1.76 0.74 2.14
C THR A 108 -0.53 0.74 1.24
N GLY A 109 -0.50 -0.15 0.26
CA GLY A 109 0.58 -0.23 -0.72
C GLY A 109 0.18 -0.98 -1.99
N ILE A 110 1.07 -0.97 -2.97
CA ILE A 110 0.87 -1.73 -4.22
C ILE A 110 1.41 -3.14 -4.03
N SER A 111 0.56 -4.13 -4.20
CA SER A 111 0.95 -5.54 -4.08
C SER A 111 1.92 -5.97 -5.20
N LYS A 112 2.72 -7.01 -4.95
CA LYS A 112 3.62 -7.54 -5.97
C LYS A 112 2.84 -8.04 -7.18
N GLY A 113 3.16 -7.54 -8.37
CA GLY A 113 2.60 -8.02 -9.63
C GLY A 113 3.01 -9.47 -9.89
N LYS A 114 2.06 -10.29 -10.35
CA LYS A 114 2.26 -11.70 -10.71
C LYS A 114 1.93 -11.97 -12.17
N GLY A 115 1.60 -10.92 -12.92
CA GLY A 115 1.20 -11.01 -14.32
C GLY A 115 -0.15 -11.70 -14.52
N PHE A 116 -0.42 -12.18 -15.73
CA PHE A 116 -1.63 -12.93 -16.06
C PHE A 116 -1.59 -14.33 -15.45
N GLN A 117 -2.57 -14.66 -14.61
CA GLN A 117 -2.63 -15.94 -13.91
C GLN A 117 -3.93 -16.68 -14.22
N GLY A 118 -3.82 -18.03 -14.27
CA GLY A 118 -4.97 -18.91 -14.36
C GLY A 118 -5.80 -18.95 -13.08
N VAL A 119 -7.02 -19.45 -13.17
CA VAL A 119 -8.02 -19.46 -12.09
C VAL A 119 -7.58 -20.22 -10.85
N VAL A 120 -6.75 -21.26 -11.00
CA VAL A 120 -6.23 -22.03 -9.86
C VAL A 120 -5.36 -21.16 -8.98
N LYS A 121 -4.42 -20.40 -9.55
CA LYS A 121 -3.53 -19.52 -8.78
C LYS A 121 -4.21 -18.21 -8.38
N ARG A 122 -5.05 -17.66 -9.25
CA ARG A 122 -5.70 -16.36 -9.02
C ARG A 122 -6.84 -16.44 -8.01
N HIS A 123 -7.65 -17.50 -8.07
CA HIS A 123 -8.89 -17.63 -7.30
C HIS A 123 -8.95 -18.88 -6.41
N GLY A 124 -7.91 -19.72 -6.40
CA GLY A 124 -7.89 -20.95 -5.59
C GLY A 124 -8.81 -22.06 -6.09
N PHE A 125 -9.14 -22.09 -7.39
CA PHE A 125 -9.97 -23.15 -7.94
C PHE A 125 -9.25 -24.50 -7.87
N ALA A 126 -9.98 -25.55 -7.52
CA ALA A 126 -9.45 -26.92 -7.46
C ALA A 126 -9.00 -27.45 -8.83
N GLY A 127 -9.65 -26.99 -9.90
CA GLY A 127 -9.49 -27.59 -11.22
C GLY A 127 -10.24 -28.91 -11.34
N VAL A 128 -9.84 -29.72 -12.32
CA VAL A 128 -10.35 -31.08 -12.51
C VAL A 128 -9.23 -32.05 -12.19
N GLY A 129 -9.37 -32.92 -11.25
CA GLY A 129 -8.38 -33.87 -10.73
C GLY A 129 -7.29 -34.39 -11.69
N GLY A 130 -6.80 -35.60 -11.52
CA GLY A 130 -5.69 -36.13 -12.32
C GLY A 130 -6.06 -36.47 -13.78
N GLN A 131 -5.08 -36.96 -14.51
CA GLN A 131 -5.25 -37.46 -15.87
C GLN A 131 -5.76 -38.92 -15.82
N THR A 132 -7.04 -39.11 -16.08
CA THR A 132 -7.66 -40.43 -16.13
C THR A 132 -8.65 -40.51 -17.29
N HIS A 133 -8.81 -41.69 -17.93
CA HIS A 133 -9.83 -41.95 -18.94
C HIS A 133 -9.96 -40.87 -20.05
N GLY A 134 -8.83 -40.43 -20.62
CA GLY A 134 -8.82 -39.42 -21.68
C GLY A 134 -8.90 -37.93 -21.18
N GLN A 135 -8.90 -37.71 -19.90
CA GLN A 135 -8.91 -36.38 -19.31
C GLN A 135 -7.49 -35.75 -19.36
N HIS A 136 -7.20 -34.91 -20.35
CA HIS A 136 -5.86 -34.29 -20.50
C HIS A 136 -5.84 -32.79 -20.41
N ASN A 137 -6.70 -32.09 -21.15
CA ASN A 137 -6.58 -30.64 -21.38
C ASN A 137 -7.45 -29.77 -20.47
N ARG A 138 -8.06 -30.31 -19.41
CA ARG A 138 -9.02 -29.59 -18.54
C ARG A 138 -8.58 -29.39 -17.09
N GLN A 139 -7.38 -29.83 -16.71
CA GLN A 139 -6.92 -29.92 -15.35
C GLN A 139 -6.97 -28.57 -14.59
N ARG A 140 -6.58 -27.46 -15.23
CA ARG A 140 -6.48 -26.15 -14.60
C ARG A 140 -7.48 -25.14 -15.20
N LYS A 141 -8.59 -25.62 -15.75
CA LYS A 141 -9.62 -24.77 -16.34
C LYS A 141 -10.64 -24.30 -15.31
N PRO A 142 -11.38 -23.18 -15.58
CA PRO A 142 -12.35 -22.60 -14.65
C PRO A 142 -13.62 -23.46 -14.47
N GLY A 143 -13.88 -24.41 -15.34
CA GLY A 143 -15.13 -25.16 -15.38
C GLY A 143 -16.24 -24.40 -16.12
N SER A 144 -17.50 -24.57 -15.72
CA SER A 144 -18.63 -23.93 -16.35
C SER A 144 -18.61 -22.40 -16.17
N LEU A 145 -18.96 -21.68 -17.24
CA LEU A 145 -19.06 -20.22 -17.24
C LEU A 145 -20.47 -19.72 -16.92
N GLY A 146 -21.46 -20.58 -16.86
CA GLY A 146 -22.87 -20.26 -16.56
C GLY A 146 -23.83 -21.23 -17.20
N ALA A 147 -25.13 -20.88 -17.18
CA ALA A 147 -26.17 -21.57 -17.90
C ALA A 147 -25.98 -21.39 -19.42
N SER A 148 -26.48 -22.33 -20.23
CA SER A 148 -26.28 -22.37 -21.68
C SER A 148 -27.05 -21.28 -22.44
N SER A 149 -28.17 -21.63 -23.04
CA SER A 149 -28.93 -20.79 -23.99
C SER A 149 -29.58 -19.56 -23.32
N TYR A 150 -29.86 -19.62 -22.03
CA TYR A 150 -30.39 -18.49 -21.26
C TYR A 150 -29.50 -18.27 -20.03
N PRO A 151 -29.01 -17.05 -19.79
CA PRO A 151 -29.22 -15.76 -20.46
C PRO A 151 -28.29 -15.48 -21.65
N SER A 152 -27.63 -16.46 -22.24
CA SER A 152 -26.72 -16.38 -23.41
C SER A 152 -25.53 -15.43 -23.21
N ARG A 153 -25.09 -15.20 -21.97
CA ARG A 153 -23.97 -14.35 -21.62
C ARG A 153 -23.25 -14.82 -20.36
N VAL A 154 -22.01 -14.40 -20.21
CA VAL A 154 -21.25 -14.53 -18.95
C VAL A 154 -21.42 -13.25 -18.16
N PHE A 155 -21.87 -13.37 -16.92
CA PHE A 155 -22.07 -12.20 -16.05
C PHE A 155 -20.76 -11.51 -15.69
N LYS A 156 -20.83 -10.18 -15.50
CA LYS A 156 -19.72 -9.41 -14.95
C LYS A 156 -19.31 -9.94 -13.56
N GLY A 157 -18.04 -9.82 -13.21
CA GLY A 157 -17.53 -10.30 -11.92
C GLY A 157 -17.27 -11.80 -11.84
N LYS A 158 -17.51 -12.58 -12.91
CA LYS A 158 -17.15 -14.01 -12.97
C LYS A 158 -15.63 -14.19 -12.73
N ARG A 159 -15.27 -15.11 -11.84
CA ARG A 159 -13.88 -15.42 -11.52
C ARG A 159 -13.18 -16.14 -12.66
N LEU A 160 -12.46 -15.39 -13.50
CA LEU A 160 -11.76 -15.86 -14.69
C LEU A 160 -10.26 -15.59 -14.59
N PRO A 161 -9.43 -16.22 -15.48
CA PRO A 161 -8.02 -15.85 -15.61
C PRO A 161 -7.84 -14.35 -15.84
N GLY A 162 -6.73 -13.80 -15.41
CA GLY A 162 -6.44 -12.39 -15.62
C GLY A 162 -5.24 -11.90 -14.79
N GLN A 163 -5.01 -10.61 -14.83
CA GLN A 163 -3.95 -9.94 -14.07
C GLN A 163 -4.14 -10.20 -12.58
N THR A 164 -3.04 -10.53 -11.90
CA THR A 164 -2.99 -10.74 -10.43
C THR A 164 -1.88 -9.92 -9.84
N GLY A 165 -2.17 -9.25 -8.74
CA GLY A 165 -1.25 -8.32 -8.10
C GLY A 165 -1.05 -7.03 -8.93
N GLY A 166 -0.19 -6.14 -8.43
CA GLY A 166 -0.05 -4.79 -8.98
C GLY A 166 -1.25 -3.89 -8.62
N GLU A 167 -2.04 -4.32 -7.66
CA GLU A 167 -3.23 -3.62 -7.17
C GLU A 167 -2.93 -2.95 -5.83
N GLN A 168 -3.62 -1.86 -5.56
CA GLN A 168 -3.58 -1.22 -4.25
C GLN A 168 -4.29 -2.11 -3.23
N VAL A 169 -3.59 -2.43 -2.15
CA VAL A 169 -4.09 -3.28 -1.06
C VAL A 169 -3.86 -2.55 0.25
N LYS A 170 -4.87 -2.53 1.10
CA LYS A 170 -4.81 -2.02 2.47
C LYS A 170 -4.84 -3.19 3.43
N VAL A 171 -3.83 -3.29 4.29
CA VAL A 171 -3.78 -4.26 5.39
C VAL A 171 -4.16 -3.50 6.65
N LEU A 172 -5.22 -3.93 7.29
CA LEU A 172 -5.82 -3.28 8.44
C LEU A 172 -5.24 -3.81 9.76
N ASN A 173 -5.30 -2.98 10.79
CA ASN A 173 -5.06 -3.36 12.18
C ASN A 173 -3.69 -4.04 12.40
N LEU A 174 -2.63 -3.43 11.93
CA LEU A 174 -1.28 -3.88 12.21
C LEU A 174 -0.75 -3.20 13.47
N LYS A 175 -0.22 -3.97 14.41
CA LYS A 175 0.33 -3.42 15.66
C LYS A 175 1.74 -2.88 15.43
N VAL A 176 2.00 -1.66 15.88
CA VAL A 176 3.34 -1.07 15.93
C VAL A 176 4.11 -1.73 17.09
N LEU A 177 5.25 -2.33 16.78
CA LEU A 177 6.09 -3.02 17.77
C LEU A 177 7.15 -2.08 18.37
N LYS A 178 7.74 -1.23 17.53
CA LYS A 178 8.78 -0.30 17.95
C LYS A 178 8.84 0.88 16.99
N VAL A 179 9.11 2.05 17.54
CA VAL A 179 9.41 3.27 16.79
C VAL A 179 10.84 3.68 17.09
N ILE A 180 11.64 4.00 16.07
CA ILE A 180 13.04 4.42 16.17
C ILE A 180 13.16 5.78 15.48
N PRO A 181 12.95 6.89 16.21
CA PRO A 181 12.93 8.23 15.63
C PRO A 181 14.26 8.64 14.99
N GLU A 182 15.39 8.26 15.58
CA GLU A 182 16.73 8.59 15.09
C GLU A 182 16.96 8.22 13.62
N ASN A 183 16.36 7.12 13.18
CA ASN A 183 16.50 6.59 11.82
C ASN A 183 15.20 6.69 11.00
N ASN A 184 14.16 7.34 11.52
CA ASN A 184 12.81 7.40 10.93
C ASN A 184 12.24 6.01 10.62
N LEU A 185 12.45 5.02 11.50
CA LEU A 185 12.00 3.66 11.31
C LEU A 185 10.80 3.32 12.20
N ILE A 186 9.86 2.59 11.61
CA ILE A 186 8.75 1.98 12.31
C ILE A 186 8.75 0.47 12.05
N LEU A 187 8.63 -0.32 13.09
CA LEU A 187 8.49 -1.78 13.02
C LEU A 187 7.03 -2.15 13.23
N VAL A 188 6.43 -2.74 12.21
CA VAL A 188 5.02 -3.15 12.23
C VAL A 188 4.94 -4.67 12.23
N LYS A 189 4.09 -5.24 13.07
CA LYS A 189 3.88 -6.69 13.19
C LYS A 189 3.33 -7.27 11.89
N GLY A 190 3.97 -8.33 11.40
CA GLY A 190 3.50 -9.08 10.24
C GLY A 190 4.03 -8.56 8.90
N SER A 191 3.33 -8.91 7.83
CA SER A 191 3.69 -8.57 6.46
C SER A 191 2.84 -7.42 5.92
N ILE A 192 3.44 -6.60 5.07
CA ILE A 192 2.79 -5.48 4.38
C ILE A 192 2.91 -5.65 2.87
N PRO A 193 2.02 -5.04 2.07
CA PRO A 193 2.03 -5.19 0.61
C PRO A 193 3.31 -4.63 -0.02
N GLY A 194 3.61 -5.10 -1.21
CA GLY A 194 4.71 -4.60 -2.06
C GLY A 194 6.06 -5.28 -1.88
N ALA A 195 6.97 -4.92 -2.76
CA ALA A 195 8.37 -5.34 -2.76
C ALA A 195 9.20 -4.48 -1.79
N LYS A 196 10.46 -4.85 -1.53
CA LYS A 196 11.43 -3.96 -0.88
C LYS A 196 11.58 -2.68 -1.72
N GLY A 197 11.62 -1.53 -1.08
CA GLY A 197 11.71 -0.22 -1.73
C GLY A 197 10.38 0.34 -2.24
N SER A 198 9.23 -0.37 -2.10
CA SER A 198 7.92 0.17 -2.46
C SER A 198 7.44 1.23 -1.47
N TYR A 199 6.75 2.25 -2.00
CA TYR A 199 6.11 3.26 -1.18
C TYR A 199 4.83 2.73 -0.54
N LEU A 200 4.59 3.18 0.67
CA LEU A 200 3.47 2.81 1.51
C LEU A 200 2.82 4.05 2.09
N THR A 201 1.55 3.94 2.38
CA THR A 201 0.81 4.92 3.17
C THR A 201 0.43 4.25 4.48
N ILE A 202 0.78 4.87 5.60
CA ILE A 202 0.52 4.38 6.96
C ILE A 202 -0.52 5.31 7.56
N GLU A 203 -1.61 4.78 8.05
CA GLU A 203 -2.74 5.53 8.64
C GLU A 203 -3.02 5.03 10.06
N LYS A 204 -3.27 5.97 10.96
CA LYS A 204 -3.71 5.71 12.35
C LYS A 204 -5.11 6.27 12.58
#